data_15692ceab9cca5facd94f537c2e0edb1
#
_entry.id   15692ceab9cca5facd94f537c2e0edb1
#
_cell.length_a   1.000
_cell.length_b   1.000
_cell.length_c   1.000
_cell.angle_alpha   90.00
_cell.angle_beta   90.00
_cell.angle_gamma   90.00
#
_symmetry.space_group_name_H-M   'P 1'
#
loop_
_entity.id
_entity.type
_entity.pdbx_description
1 polymer ?
#
loop_
_entity_poly.entity_id
_entity_poly.type
_entity_poly.pdbx_seq_one_letter_code
_entity_poly.pdbx_strand_id
1 'polypeptide(L)'
;MGRPVLIGVLLGLAFGANAGTPHDSLRSAYVHSYSNYFFLGPLIKKNDLGFDIVSANDAKKTYTFKANHSVSAGFNVNLFDVNLGIVFGIPLEAGSEQVYGKSEVRDLQLTAIGKQWFADVYWQKYSGFYVQYPELVVPAGQPFPQRPDLATRNFGMSFTYIFNHEEFSLRAPYLFSERQKVGKGSFLFSYVLSSFDLQADSALIPAVRWPEWGDGAAVNELRFTSLGIAPGYSHTFVVKKFFLNLTLAFGPAHYWMRYKEQLSRARNDIRIDFYSLGRVGLGYDGDRFFGGLSFTTQSRNVTYGRTTFQNTIGTIRIVAGFRFKEEGLLKKKAIDFIPRP
;
A
#
# COMPACT_ATOMS: atom_id res chain seq x y z
N MET A 1 -24.93 -5.69 -20.36
CA MET A 1 -24.59 -4.24 -20.30
C MET A 1 -23.16 -4.13 -19.81
N GLY A 2 -22.26 -3.62 -20.69
CA GLY A 2 -20.83 -3.64 -20.49
C GLY A 2 -20.36 -2.74 -19.34
N ARG A 3 -19.50 -3.29 -18.46
CA ARG A 3 -18.79 -2.53 -17.42
C ARG A 3 -17.70 -1.70 -18.09
N PRO A 4 -17.55 -0.40 -17.79
CA PRO A 4 -16.45 0.38 -18.31
C PRO A 4 -15.15 -0.07 -17.65
N VAL A 5 -14.21 -0.53 -18.45
CA VAL A 5 -12.80 -0.74 -18.07
C VAL A 5 -12.19 0.65 -17.90
N LEU A 6 -11.90 1.06 -16.67
CA LEU A 6 -11.16 2.28 -16.40
C LEU A 6 -9.67 2.00 -16.62
N ILE A 7 -9.18 2.33 -17.81
CA ILE A 7 -7.75 2.35 -18.11
C ILE A 7 -7.19 3.64 -17.51
N GLY A 8 -6.55 3.54 -16.34
CA GLY A 8 -5.80 4.63 -15.75
C GLY A 8 -4.45 4.79 -16.47
N VAL A 9 -4.34 5.74 -17.37
CA VAL A 9 -3.06 6.15 -17.95
C VAL A 9 -2.36 7.07 -16.97
N LEU A 10 -1.21 6.66 -16.46
CA LEU A 10 -0.32 7.45 -15.61
C LEU A 10 0.77 8.09 -16.44
N LEU A 11 0.75 9.41 -16.46
CA LEU A 11 1.89 10.24 -16.82
C LEU A 11 2.88 10.26 -15.65
N GLY A 12 3.93 9.44 -15.73
CA GLY A 12 5.08 9.53 -14.84
C GLY A 12 5.87 10.80 -15.15
N LEU A 13 5.95 11.70 -14.19
CA LEU A 13 6.86 12.84 -14.25
C LEU A 13 8.30 12.33 -14.14
N ALA A 14 8.97 12.18 -15.27
CA ALA A 14 10.39 11.86 -15.33
C ALA A 14 11.19 13.16 -15.19
N PHE A 15 11.72 13.41 -13.99
CA PHE A 15 12.68 14.47 -13.78
C PHE A 15 14.08 14.05 -14.22
N GLY A 16 14.63 14.77 -15.19
CA GLY A 16 16.05 15.00 -15.44
C GLY A 16 16.95 13.80 -15.74
N ALA A 17 17.16 13.51 -17.03
CA ALA A 17 18.32 12.74 -17.46
C ALA A 17 19.53 13.69 -17.55
N ASN A 18 20.47 13.61 -16.61
CA ASN A 18 21.80 14.19 -16.78
C ASN A 18 22.72 13.17 -17.45
N ALA A 19 23.49 13.62 -18.43
CA ALA A 19 24.61 12.89 -19.02
C ALA A 19 25.58 12.46 -17.91
N GLY A 20 26.16 11.26 -18.05
CA GLY A 20 26.97 10.59 -17.05
C GLY A 20 27.91 11.49 -16.27
N THR A 21 27.60 11.67 -15.01
CA THR A 21 28.43 12.36 -14.03
C THR A 21 29.34 11.35 -13.32
N PRO A 22 30.42 11.78 -12.64
CA PRO A 22 31.26 10.89 -11.80
C PRO A 22 30.46 10.03 -10.82
N HIS A 23 29.29 10.48 -10.39
CA HIS A 23 28.34 9.74 -9.55
C HIS A 23 27.76 8.46 -10.20
N ASP A 24 27.61 8.41 -11.53
CA ASP A 24 27.11 7.20 -12.22
C ASP A 24 28.17 6.07 -12.20
N SER A 25 29.45 6.38 -12.15
CA SER A 25 30.54 5.40 -12.03
C SER A 25 30.55 4.73 -10.64
N LEU A 26 30.38 5.50 -9.56
CA LEU A 26 30.30 4.99 -8.20
C LEU A 26 29.06 4.08 -8.04
N ARG A 27 27.90 4.53 -8.51
CA ARG A 27 26.67 3.75 -8.43
C ARG A 27 26.79 2.40 -9.15
N SER A 28 27.47 2.37 -10.29
CA SER A 28 27.64 1.13 -11.07
C SER A 28 28.41 0.03 -10.33
N ALA A 29 29.23 0.36 -9.34
CA ALA A 29 29.91 -0.62 -8.50
C ALA A 29 28.91 -1.39 -7.60
N TYR A 30 27.85 -0.74 -7.12
CA TYR A 30 26.88 -1.27 -6.18
C TYR A 30 25.56 -1.70 -6.80
N VAL A 31 25.16 -1.04 -7.88
CA VAL A 31 23.86 -1.22 -8.52
C VAL A 31 24.03 -1.45 -10.01
N HIS A 32 23.43 -2.52 -10.52
CA HIS A 32 23.34 -2.78 -11.96
C HIS A 32 21.98 -2.29 -12.49
N SER A 33 21.98 -1.46 -13.52
CA SER A 33 20.75 -0.94 -14.15
C SER A 33 20.34 -1.78 -15.34
N TYR A 34 19.04 -2.03 -15.45
CA TYR A 34 18.42 -2.70 -16.59
C TYR A 34 17.63 -1.70 -17.46
N SER A 35 18.08 -0.44 -17.54
CA SER A 35 17.40 0.61 -18.33
C SER A 35 17.28 0.30 -19.82
N ASN A 36 18.18 -0.57 -20.35
CA ASN A 36 18.17 -1.00 -21.75
C ASN A 36 17.44 -2.35 -21.94
N TYR A 37 16.61 -2.73 -20.97
CA TYR A 37 15.82 -3.95 -21.04
C TYR A 37 14.34 -3.60 -20.87
N PHE A 38 13.51 -4.28 -21.61
CA PHE A 38 12.11 -4.40 -21.25
C PHE A 38 11.87 -5.73 -20.56
N PHE A 39 10.88 -5.81 -19.71
CA PHE A 39 10.48 -7.08 -19.12
C PHE A 39 8.96 -7.21 -19.01
N LEU A 40 8.55 -8.45 -19.07
CA LEU A 40 7.17 -8.87 -18.93
C LEU A 40 7.13 -10.10 -18.03
N GLY A 41 6.14 -10.19 -17.18
CA GLY A 41 5.92 -11.37 -16.37
C GLY A 41 4.63 -11.38 -15.60
N PRO A 42 4.19 -12.54 -15.07
CA PRO A 42 3.02 -12.66 -14.24
C PRO A 42 3.17 -11.89 -12.92
N LEU A 43 2.04 -11.37 -12.46
CA LEU A 43 1.90 -10.65 -11.20
C LEU A 43 0.65 -11.16 -10.47
N ILE A 44 0.84 -11.55 -9.21
CA ILE A 44 -0.24 -11.84 -8.27
C ILE A 44 -0.18 -10.81 -7.16
N LYS A 45 -1.31 -10.23 -6.81
CA LYS A 45 -1.44 -9.22 -5.76
C LYS A 45 -2.63 -9.54 -4.86
N LYS A 46 -2.40 -9.46 -3.54
CA LYS A 46 -3.47 -9.50 -2.55
C LYS A 46 -3.32 -8.31 -1.62
N ASN A 47 -4.39 -7.53 -1.49
CA ASN A 47 -4.46 -6.47 -0.51
C ASN A 47 -5.19 -7.00 0.74
N ASP A 48 -4.76 -6.58 1.92
CA ASP A 48 -5.54 -6.72 3.14
C ASP A 48 -6.29 -5.40 3.35
N LEU A 49 -7.61 -5.48 3.24
CA LEU A 49 -8.49 -4.32 3.20
C LEU A 49 -9.43 -4.36 4.40
N GLY A 50 -9.11 -3.57 5.38
CA GLY A 50 -9.90 -3.50 6.59
C GLY A 50 -9.42 -2.43 7.55
N PHE A 51 -10.05 -2.41 8.70
CA PHE A 51 -9.66 -1.58 9.82
C PHE A 51 -10.12 -2.24 11.13
N ASP A 52 -9.45 -1.86 12.20
CA ASP A 52 -9.79 -2.30 13.54
C ASP A 52 -10.31 -1.13 14.38
N ILE A 53 -11.27 -1.44 15.24
CA ILE A 53 -11.69 -0.57 16.33
C ILE A 53 -11.22 -1.24 17.62
N VAL A 54 -10.33 -0.58 18.32
CA VAL A 54 -9.66 -1.11 19.53
C VAL A 54 -10.02 -0.25 20.73
N SER A 55 -10.32 -0.89 21.87
CA SER A 55 -10.50 -0.15 23.11
C SER A 55 -9.17 0.41 23.61
N ALA A 56 -9.11 1.71 23.90
CA ALA A 56 -7.90 2.33 24.44
C ALA A 56 -7.52 1.80 25.84
N ASN A 57 -8.48 1.22 26.55
CA ASN A 57 -8.27 0.68 27.90
C ASN A 57 -7.87 -0.82 27.90
N ASP A 58 -8.20 -1.53 26.83
CA ASP A 58 -7.95 -2.98 26.72
C ASP A 58 -7.78 -3.38 25.24
N ALA A 59 -6.56 -3.54 24.81
CA ALA A 59 -6.24 -3.92 23.41
C ALA A 59 -6.80 -5.31 23.01
N LYS A 60 -7.22 -6.16 23.95
CA LYS A 60 -7.90 -7.41 23.64
C LYS A 60 -9.32 -7.19 23.15
N LYS A 61 -9.94 -6.07 23.49
CA LYS A 61 -11.25 -5.66 22.97
C LYS A 61 -11.06 -5.01 21.60
N THR A 62 -11.18 -5.80 20.54
CA THR A 62 -10.98 -5.37 19.15
C THR A 62 -12.14 -5.85 18.29
N TYR A 63 -12.70 -4.97 17.49
CA TYR A 63 -13.58 -5.29 16.37
C TYR A 63 -12.83 -5.07 15.07
N THR A 64 -12.67 -6.14 14.30
CA THR A 64 -12.00 -6.12 12.99
C THR A 64 -13.04 -6.13 11.88
N PHE A 65 -13.01 -5.14 11.01
CA PHE A 65 -13.87 -5.00 9.85
C PHE A 65 -13.09 -5.32 8.59
N LYS A 66 -13.52 -6.33 7.84
CA LYS A 66 -12.84 -6.79 6.61
C LYS A 66 -13.76 -6.77 5.42
N ALA A 67 -13.24 -6.37 4.27
CA ALA A 67 -13.93 -6.49 3.00
C ALA A 67 -13.73 -7.90 2.41
N ASN A 68 -14.79 -8.50 1.89
CA ASN A 68 -14.71 -9.76 1.16
C ASN A 68 -14.22 -9.48 -0.26
N HIS A 69 -12.95 -9.72 -0.52
CA HIS A 69 -12.35 -9.48 -1.82
C HIS A 69 -11.37 -10.58 -2.21
N SER A 70 -11.20 -10.77 -3.50
CA SER A 70 -10.36 -11.80 -4.07
C SER A 70 -8.89 -11.37 -4.20
N VAL A 71 -8.05 -12.34 -4.50
CA VAL A 71 -6.72 -12.14 -5.05
C VAL A 71 -6.84 -11.54 -6.45
N SER A 72 -5.90 -10.71 -6.84
CA SER A 72 -5.79 -10.17 -8.20
C SER A 72 -4.61 -10.81 -8.92
N ALA A 73 -4.80 -11.15 -10.19
CA ALA A 73 -3.74 -11.67 -11.06
C ALA A 73 -3.64 -10.84 -12.34
N GLY A 74 -2.46 -10.81 -12.91
CA GLY A 74 -2.20 -10.03 -14.12
C GLY A 74 -0.75 -10.07 -14.55
N PHE A 75 -0.28 -8.95 -15.10
CA PHE A 75 1.06 -8.86 -15.66
C PHE A 75 1.79 -7.62 -15.13
N ASN A 76 3.10 -7.78 -14.95
CA ASN A 76 4.02 -6.70 -14.69
C ASN A 76 4.83 -6.43 -15.95
N VAL A 77 4.84 -5.18 -16.38
CA VAL A 77 5.51 -4.72 -17.61
C VAL A 77 6.44 -3.58 -17.26
N ASN A 78 7.67 -3.60 -17.74
CA ASN A 78 8.58 -2.47 -17.68
C ASN A 78 8.98 -2.07 -19.09
N LEU A 79 8.63 -0.82 -19.44
CA LEU A 79 8.95 -0.19 -20.72
C LEU A 79 9.42 1.24 -20.46
N PHE A 80 10.46 1.70 -21.16
CA PHE A 80 10.96 3.07 -21.07
C PHE A 80 11.31 3.54 -19.64
N ASP A 81 11.81 2.60 -18.82
CA ASP A 81 12.11 2.82 -17.39
C ASP A 81 10.85 3.09 -16.50
N VAL A 82 9.67 2.80 -17.02
CA VAL A 82 8.38 2.85 -16.31
C VAL A 82 7.91 1.42 -16.04
N ASN A 83 7.61 1.12 -14.79
CA ASN A 83 7.07 -0.17 -14.37
C ASN A 83 5.55 -0.07 -14.14
N LEU A 84 4.80 -0.93 -14.83
CA LEU A 84 3.34 -0.99 -14.75
C LEU A 84 2.90 -2.39 -14.34
N GLY A 85 2.10 -2.48 -13.30
CA GLY A 85 1.39 -3.70 -12.91
C GLY A 85 -0.10 -3.58 -13.29
N ILE A 86 -0.55 -4.44 -14.19
CA ILE A 86 -1.95 -4.52 -14.60
C ILE A 86 -2.53 -5.78 -14.01
N VAL A 87 -3.51 -5.66 -13.11
CA VAL A 87 -4.13 -6.79 -12.42
C VAL A 87 -5.65 -6.72 -12.50
N PHE A 88 -6.26 -7.90 -12.52
CA PHE A 88 -7.70 -8.11 -12.51
C PHE A 88 -8.05 -8.99 -11.31
N GLY A 89 -9.16 -8.69 -10.64
CA GLY A 89 -9.64 -9.53 -9.54
C GLY A 89 -10.05 -10.91 -10.07
N ILE A 90 -9.57 -11.96 -9.43
CA ILE A 90 -10.04 -13.33 -9.66
C ILE A 90 -11.44 -13.44 -9.04
N PRO A 91 -12.41 -14.13 -9.66
CA PRO A 91 -13.71 -14.35 -9.03
C PRO A 91 -13.58 -14.93 -7.62
N LEU A 92 -14.46 -14.50 -6.71
CA LEU A 92 -14.54 -15.08 -5.38
C LEU A 92 -14.93 -16.56 -5.45
N GLU A 93 -14.48 -17.33 -4.47
CA GLU A 93 -14.90 -18.72 -4.31
C GLU A 93 -16.41 -18.81 -4.13
N ALA A 94 -17.01 -19.87 -4.69
CA ALA A 94 -18.43 -20.12 -4.58
C ALA A 94 -18.87 -20.21 -3.10
N GLY A 95 -19.91 -19.47 -2.72
CA GLY A 95 -20.36 -19.39 -1.33
C GLY A 95 -19.65 -18.36 -0.45
N SER A 96 -18.55 -17.74 -0.91
CA SER A 96 -17.84 -16.70 -0.14
C SER A 96 -18.75 -15.53 0.23
N GLU A 97 -19.62 -15.09 -0.65
CA GLU A 97 -20.59 -14.00 -0.37
C GLU A 97 -21.64 -14.41 0.69
N GLN A 98 -21.96 -15.70 0.80
CA GLN A 98 -22.88 -16.18 1.83
C GLN A 98 -22.24 -16.11 3.22
N VAL A 99 -20.95 -16.41 3.31
CA VAL A 99 -20.20 -16.44 4.58
C VAL A 99 -19.72 -15.05 5.00
N TYR A 100 -19.16 -14.29 4.06
CA TYR A 100 -18.48 -13.01 4.36
C TYR A 100 -19.26 -11.77 3.88
N GLY A 101 -20.40 -11.96 3.23
CA GLY A 101 -21.16 -10.88 2.63
C GLY A 101 -20.56 -10.38 1.31
N LYS A 102 -21.32 -9.52 0.66
CA LYS A 102 -20.89 -8.86 -0.58
C LYS A 102 -20.12 -7.59 -0.25
N SER A 103 -18.93 -7.46 -0.83
CA SER A 103 -18.15 -6.22 -0.76
C SER A 103 -17.94 -5.64 -2.16
N GLU A 104 -18.02 -4.31 -2.26
CA GLU A 104 -17.58 -3.58 -3.44
C GLU A 104 -16.24 -2.90 -3.15
N VAL A 105 -15.25 -3.25 -3.95
CA VAL A 105 -13.87 -2.79 -3.78
C VAL A 105 -13.42 -2.04 -5.04
N ARG A 106 -13.00 -0.78 -4.85
CA ARG A 106 -12.31 0.00 -5.87
C ARG A 106 -10.99 0.46 -5.27
N ASP A 107 -9.89 -0.04 -5.80
CA ASP A 107 -8.55 0.18 -5.29
C ASP A 107 -7.61 0.56 -6.43
N LEU A 108 -7.19 1.82 -6.42
CA LEU A 108 -6.17 2.35 -7.33
C LEU A 108 -4.92 2.69 -6.52
N GLN A 109 -3.81 2.06 -6.86
CA GLN A 109 -2.52 2.30 -6.22
C GLN A 109 -1.46 2.53 -7.29
N LEU A 110 -0.72 3.60 -7.13
CA LEU A 110 0.31 4.06 -8.04
C LEU A 110 1.60 4.21 -7.27
N THR A 111 2.64 3.54 -7.76
CA THR A 111 3.97 3.60 -7.19
C THR A 111 4.97 4.04 -8.25
N ALA A 112 5.75 5.06 -7.94
CA ALA A 112 6.86 5.50 -8.77
C ALA A 112 8.14 5.50 -7.94
N ILE A 113 9.21 4.89 -8.47
CA ILE A 113 10.52 4.81 -7.80
C ILE A 113 11.60 5.36 -8.72
N GLY A 114 12.16 6.51 -8.34
CA GLY A 114 13.35 7.08 -8.94
C GLY A 114 14.64 6.52 -8.31
N LYS A 115 15.80 7.07 -8.68
CA LYS A 115 17.07 6.73 -8.03
C LYS A 115 17.12 7.24 -6.57
N GLN A 116 16.67 8.47 -6.35
CA GLN A 116 16.77 9.22 -5.09
C GLN A 116 15.46 9.31 -4.31
N TRP A 117 14.34 8.94 -4.95
CA TRP A 117 13.02 9.16 -4.38
C TRP A 117 12.09 7.99 -4.68
N PHE A 118 11.09 7.88 -3.86
CA PHE A 118 10.02 6.92 -3.98
C PHE A 118 8.70 7.66 -3.67
N ALA A 119 7.70 7.45 -4.48
CA ALA A 119 6.38 8.04 -4.29
C ALA A 119 5.29 6.98 -4.45
N ASP A 120 4.34 6.99 -3.53
CA ASP A 120 3.11 6.22 -3.59
C ASP A 120 1.90 7.17 -3.58
N VAL A 121 0.91 6.84 -4.39
CA VAL A 121 -0.42 7.45 -4.33
C VAL A 121 -1.45 6.33 -4.36
N TYR A 122 -2.46 6.39 -3.52
CA TYR A 122 -3.56 5.44 -3.54
C TYR A 122 -4.90 6.15 -3.36
N TRP A 123 -5.91 5.59 -4.00
CA TRP A 123 -7.31 5.96 -3.84
C TRP A 123 -8.13 4.69 -3.74
N GLN A 124 -8.89 4.58 -2.66
CA GLN A 124 -9.59 3.37 -2.28
C GLN A 124 -11.01 3.70 -1.85
N LYS A 125 -11.98 2.95 -2.33
CA LYS A 125 -13.37 3.02 -1.91
C LYS A 125 -13.89 1.62 -1.70
N TYR A 126 -14.36 1.34 -0.49
CA TYR A 126 -14.89 0.04 -0.11
C TYR A 126 -16.28 0.21 0.49
N SER A 127 -17.18 -0.74 0.23
CA SER A 127 -18.47 -0.85 0.89
C SER A 127 -18.84 -2.32 1.11
N GLY A 128 -19.58 -2.58 2.18
CA GLY A 128 -19.87 -3.93 2.64
C GLY A 128 -18.69 -4.58 3.34
N PHE A 129 -18.84 -4.86 4.62
CA PHE A 129 -17.81 -5.47 5.45
C PHE A 129 -18.41 -6.62 6.26
N TYR A 130 -17.56 -7.55 6.68
CA TYR A 130 -17.89 -8.50 7.71
C TYR A 130 -17.06 -8.18 8.97
N VAL A 131 -17.55 -8.64 10.12
CA VAL A 131 -17.00 -8.27 11.43
C VAL A 131 -16.46 -9.50 12.12
N GLN A 132 -15.30 -9.37 12.72
CA GLN A 132 -14.66 -10.34 13.60
C GLN A 132 -14.32 -9.67 14.93
N TYR A 133 -14.44 -10.41 16.03
CA TYR A 133 -14.00 -9.99 17.35
C TYR A 133 -13.60 -11.22 18.17
N PRO A 134 -12.75 -11.08 19.21
CA PRO A 134 -12.11 -12.23 19.89
C PRO A 134 -13.07 -13.30 20.44
N GLU A 135 -14.25 -12.90 20.92
CA GLU A 135 -15.22 -13.84 21.49
C GLU A 135 -16.15 -14.46 20.43
N LEU A 136 -16.04 -14.04 19.17
CA LEU A 136 -16.90 -14.52 18.09
C LEU A 136 -16.42 -15.90 17.61
N VAL A 137 -17.22 -16.92 17.88
CA VAL A 137 -17.03 -18.24 17.30
C VAL A 137 -18.08 -18.45 16.22
N VAL A 138 -17.65 -18.50 14.97
CA VAL A 138 -18.51 -18.77 13.82
C VAL A 138 -18.27 -20.21 13.37
N PRO A 139 -19.28 -21.09 13.42
CA PRO A 139 -19.15 -22.45 12.90
C PRO A 139 -18.84 -22.44 11.39
N ALA A 140 -18.15 -23.46 10.92
CA ALA A 140 -17.79 -23.58 9.51
C ALA A 140 -19.03 -23.50 8.61
N GLY A 141 -18.96 -22.62 7.61
CA GLY A 141 -20.05 -22.40 6.64
C GLY A 141 -21.18 -21.48 7.14
N GLN A 142 -21.14 -21.01 8.37
CA GLN A 142 -22.09 -20.00 8.85
C GLN A 142 -21.62 -18.58 8.52
N PRO A 143 -22.55 -17.63 8.33
CA PRO A 143 -22.19 -16.25 8.01
C PRO A 143 -21.59 -15.53 9.22
N PHE A 144 -20.52 -14.76 8.96
CA PHE A 144 -20.05 -13.73 9.88
C PHE A 144 -21.09 -12.59 9.99
N PRO A 145 -21.11 -11.82 11.10
CA PRO A 145 -21.85 -10.58 11.16
C PRO A 145 -21.45 -9.66 10.01
N GLN A 146 -22.44 -9.19 9.24
CA GLN A 146 -22.20 -8.40 8.04
C GLN A 146 -22.66 -6.96 8.24
N ARG A 147 -21.93 -6.02 7.63
CA ARG A 147 -22.20 -4.59 7.65
C ARG A 147 -22.27 -4.06 6.20
N PRO A 148 -23.37 -4.33 5.48
CA PRO A 148 -23.57 -3.83 4.12
C PRO A 148 -23.71 -2.31 4.07
N ASP A 149 -24.11 -1.68 5.20
CA ASP A 149 -24.27 -0.25 5.39
C ASP A 149 -22.95 0.51 5.52
N LEU A 150 -21.86 -0.20 5.82
CA LEU A 150 -20.56 0.41 6.09
C LEU A 150 -19.81 0.71 4.80
N ALA A 151 -19.40 1.96 4.63
CA ALA A 151 -18.59 2.42 3.51
C ALA A 151 -17.36 3.20 3.97
N THR A 152 -16.25 3.01 3.27
CA THR A 152 -15.00 3.76 3.52
C THR A 152 -14.45 4.36 2.24
N ARG A 153 -13.81 5.53 2.36
CA ARG A 153 -12.99 6.16 1.32
C ARG A 153 -11.64 6.48 1.92
N ASN A 154 -10.59 6.12 1.23
CA ASN A 154 -9.23 6.34 1.67
C ASN A 154 -8.41 6.91 0.52
N PHE A 155 -7.79 8.05 0.74
CA PHE A 155 -6.84 8.64 -0.19
C PHE A 155 -5.54 8.87 0.55
N GLY A 156 -4.42 8.61 -0.09
CA GLY A 156 -3.13 8.94 0.48
C GLY A 156 -2.05 9.10 -0.56
N MET A 157 -1.05 9.86 -0.18
CA MET A 157 0.18 10.02 -0.93
C MET A 157 1.36 10.03 0.02
N SER A 158 2.47 9.47 -0.41
CA SER A 158 3.73 9.56 0.29
C SER A 158 4.86 9.87 -0.67
N PHE A 159 5.82 10.63 -0.18
CA PHE A 159 7.06 10.91 -0.87
C PHE A 159 8.22 10.58 0.06
N THR A 160 9.13 9.74 -0.38
CA THR A 160 10.28 9.29 0.40
C THR A 160 11.56 9.67 -0.32
N TYR A 161 12.48 10.32 0.39
CA TYR A 161 13.83 10.58 -0.06
C TYR A 161 14.77 9.48 0.41
N ILE A 162 15.70 9.05 -0.47
CA ILE A 162 16.66 7.97 -0.25
C ILE A 162 18.06 8.61 -0.15
N PHE A 163 18.64 8.64 1.04
CA PHE A 163 19.90 9.36 1.28
C PHE A 163 21.10 8.70 0.58
N ASN A 164 21.27 7.38 0.73
CA ASN A 164 22.40 6.65 0.15
C ASN A 164 22.06 6.06 -1.24
N HIS A 165 21.45 6.87 -2.10
CA HIS A 165 20.98 6.42 -3.42
C HIS A 165 22.12 6.05 -4.39
N GLU A 166 23.35 6.39 -4.10
CA GLU A 166 24.52 6.02 -4.91
C GLU A 166 24.95 4.56 -4.70
N GLU A 167 24.76 4.02 -3.50
CA GLU A 167 25.14 2.65 -3.17
C GLU A 167 23.92 1.73 -2.99
N PHE A 168 22.73 2.29 -2.83
CA PHE A 168 21.50 1.60 -2.50
C PHE A 168 20.39 1.84 -3.51
N SER A 169 19.61 0.80 -3.82
CA SER A 169 18.47 0.87 -4.73
C SER A 169 17.20 0.26 -4.12
N LEU A 170 16.13 1.06 -3.99
CA LEU A 170 14.78 0.56 -3.76
C LEU A 170 14.11 0.02 -5.03
N ARG A 171 14.61 0.33 -6.22
CA ARG A 171 14.11 -0.21 -7.48
C ARG A 171 14.44 -1.70 -7.62
N ALA A 172 15.56 -2.13 -7.06
CA ALA A 172 16.01 -3.51 -7.14
C ALA A 172 14.98 -4.49 -6.55
N PRO A 173 14.59 -4.41 -5.26
CA PRO A 173 13.71 -5.39 -4.65
C PRO A 173 12.24 -5.28 -5.04
N TYR A 174 11.78 -4.12 -5.56
CA TYR A 174 10.36 -3.88 -5.79
C TYR A 174 9.95 -3.76 -7.25
N LEU A 175 10.86 -3.28 -8.11
CA LEU A 175 10.59 -3.12 -9.55
C LEU A 175 11.40 -4.07 -10.44
N PHE A 176 12.52 -4.64 -9.95
CA PHE A 176 13.45 -5.46 -10.72
C PHE A 176 14.06 -4.73 -11.94
N SER A 177 13.94 -3.40 -12.01
CA SER A 177 14.55 -2.57 -13.05
C SER A 177 16.01 -2.20 -12.73
N GLU A 178 16.47 -2.54 -11.54
CA GLU A 178 17.86 -2.50 -11.09
C GLU A 178 18.18 -3.77 -10.29
N ARG A 179 19.45 -4.08 -10.10
CA ARG A 179 19.91 -5.14 -9.21
C ARG A 179 20.92 -4.60 -8.23
N GLN A 180 20.68 -4.82 -6.93
CA GLN A 180 21.67 -4.57 -5.90
C GLN A 180 22.75 -5.66 -5.97
N LYS A 181 24.02 -5.26 -6.20
CA LYS A 181 25.16 -6.18 -6.35
C LYS A 181 25.79 -6.57 -5.03
N VAL A 182 25.79 -5.63 -4.09
CA VAL A 182 26.41 -5.75 -2.75
C VAL A 182 25.40 -5.30 -1.71
N GLY A 183 25.37 -5.97 -0.57
CA GLY A 183 24.49 -5.60 0.55
C GLY A 183 24.76 -4.17 1.01
N LYS A 184 23.76 -3.32 0.94
CA LYS A 184 23.79 -1.91 1.32
C LYS A 184 22.44 -1.47 1.85
N GLY A 185 22.45 -0.35 2.56
CA GLY A 185 21.24 0.27 3.08
C GLY A 185 21.28 1.79 2.95
N SER A 186 20.14 2.38 3.24
CA SER A 186 19.96 3.83 3.24
C SER A 186 19.03 4.27 4.36
N PHE A 187 19.33 5.40 4.95
CA PHE A 187 18.31 6.17 5.65
C PHE A 187 17.28 6.69 4.66
N LEU A 188 16.06 6.78 5.13
CA LEU A 188 14.90 7.25 4.38
C LEU A 188 14.23 8.36 5.16
N PHE A 189 13.63 9.31 4.45
CA PHE A 189 12.76 10.30 5.07
C PHE A 189 11.50 10.44 4.25
N SER A 190 10.36 10.19 4.87
CA SER A 190 9.06 10.15 4.19
C SER A 190 8.15 11.27 4.68
N TYR A 191 7.49 11.94 3.73
CA TYR A 191 6.32 12.78 3.96
C TYR A 191 5.08 12.00 3.58
N VAL A 192 4.05 12.05 4.43
CA VAL A 192 2.82 11.28 4.23
C VAL A 192 1.63 12.20 4.41
N LEU A 193 0.76 12.23 3.41
CA LEU A 193 -0.54 12.89 3.46
C LEU A 193 -1.61 11.82 3.28
N SER A 194 -2.64 11.81 4.12
CA SER A 194 -3.78 10.92 3.91
C SER A 194 -5.10 11.56 4.34
N SER A 195 -6.17 11.09 3.72
CA SER A 195 -7.55 11.44 4.08
C SER A 195 -8.37 10.15 4.13
N PHE A 196 -9.15 9.99 5.17
CA PHE A 196 -10.00 8.84 5.40
C PHE A 196 -11.41 9.30 5.76
N ASP A 197 -12.40 8.61 5.23
CA ASP A 197 -13.82 8.85 5.48
C ASP A 197 -14.50 7.49 5.69
N LEU A 198 -15.21 7.33 6.80
CA LEU A 198 -16.00 6.17 7.16
C LEU A 198 -17.41 6.61 7.48
N GLN A 199 -18.39 5.91 6.92
CA GLN A 199 -19.81 6.16 7.14
C GLN A 199 -20.55 4.84 7.32
N ALA A 200 -21.42 4.78 8.31
CA ALA A 200 -22.30 3.66 8.57
C ALA A 200 -23.67 4.16 9.07
N ASP A 201 -24.74 3.40 8.81
CA ASP A 201 -26.08 3.75 9.26
C ASP A 201 -26.26 3.56 10.78
N SER A 202 -25.46 2.66 11.36
CA SER A 202 -25.47 2.37 12.79
C SER A 202 -24.04 2.37 13.37
N ALA A 203 -23.95 2.45 14.70
CA ALA A 203 -22.67 2.42 15.40
C ALA A 203 -21.81 1.21 15.02
N LEU A 204 -20.50 1.40 15.00
CA LEU A 204 -19.55 0.33 14.67
C LEU A 204 -19.53 -0.76 15.73
N ILE A 205 -19.66 -0.37 17.01
CA ILE A 205 -19.74 -1.29 18.13
C ILE A 205 -21.21 -1.46 18.55
N PRO A 206 -21.69 -2.70 18.76
CA PRO A 206 -23.04 -2.95 19.18
C PRO A 206 -23.39 -2.25 20.52
N ALA A 207 -24.61 -1.71 20.63
CA ALA A 207 -25.02 -0.90 21.78
C ALA A 207 -24.86 -1.63 23.13
N VAL A 208 -25.05 -2.93 23.17
CA VAL A 208 -24.87 -3.77 24.36
C VAL A 208 -23.44 -3.70 24.93
N ARG A 209 -22.45 -3.34 24.10
CA ARG A 209 -21.03 -3.26 24.49
C ARG A 209 -20.60 -1.82 24.89
N TRP A 210 -21.41 -0.80 24.64
CA TRP A 210 -21.03 0.59 24.92
C TRP A 210 -20.60 0.85 26.38
N PRO A 211 -21.25 0.28 27.40
CA PRO A 211 -20.83 0.49 28.79
C PRO A 211 -19.39 0.04 29.08
N GLU A 212 -18.95 -0.99 28.39
CA GLU A 212 -17.59 -1.53 28.52
C GLU A 212 -16.52 -0.73 27.75
N TRP A 213 -16.94 -0.06 26.66
CA TRP A 213 -16.05 0.68 25.77
C TRP A 213 -15.93 2.14 26.16
N GLY A 214 -17.01 2.73 26.68
CA GLY A 214 -17.08 4.12 27.08
C GLY A 214 -17.15 5.09 25.89
N ASP A 215 -16.56 6.27 26.03
CA ASP A 215 -16.60 7.36 25.05
C ASP A 215 -16.03 6.92 23.69
N GLY A 216 -16.75 7.23 22.61
CA GLY A 216 -16.37 6.84 21.26
C GLY A 216 -16.94 5.49 20.80
N ALA A 217 -17.57 4.70 21.68
CA ALA A 217 -18.13 3.40 21.33
C ALA A 217 -19.27 3.48 20.29
N ALA A 218 -20.06 4.55 20.36
CA ALA A 218 -21.24 4.73 19.51
C ALA A 218 -20.95 5.39 18.15
N VAL A 219 -19.68 5.43 17.73
CA VAL A 219 -19.27 6.08 16.48
C VAL A 219 -19.85 5.38 15.26
N ASN A 220 -20.41 6.16 14.34
CA ASN A 220 -20.92 5.73 13.05
C ASN A 220 -20.37 6.55 11.86
N GLU A 221 -19.78 7.72 12.13
CA GLU A 221 -19.07 8.50 11.11
C GLU A 221 -17.68 8.90 11.64
N LEU A 222 -16.64 8.71 10.86
CA LEU A 222 -15.28 9.12 11.15
C LEU A 222 -14.63 9.68 9.90
N ARG A 223 -14.14 10.89 9.95
CA ARG A 223 -13.35 11.53 8.91
C ARG A 223 -12.09 12.12 9.50
N PHE A 224 -10.97 11.92 8.84
CA PHE A 224 -9.75 12.62 9.19
C PHE A 224 -8.90 12.93 7.95
N THR A 225 -8.10 13.98 8.07
CA THR A 225 -6.96 14.26 7.20
C THR A 225 -5.71 14.24 8.06
N SER A 226 -4.63 13.63 7.59
CA SER A 226 -3.38 13.58 8.34
C SER A 226 -2.19 14.03 7.51
N LEU A 227 -1.25 14.68 8.17
CA LEU A 227 0.06 15.02 7.65
C LEU A 227 1.12 14.46 8.61
N GLY A 228 1.99 13.61 8.10
CA GLY A 228 3.02 12.94 8.88
C GLY A 228 4.40 13.00 8.25
N ILE A 229 5.38 12.77 9.10
CA ILE A 229 6.77 12.54 8.71
C ILE A 229 7.22 11.20 9.27
N ALA A 230 7.97 10.43 8.50
CA ALA A 230 8.45 9.13 8.92
C ALA A 230 9.92 8.94 8.51
N PRO A 231 10.87 9.23 9.39
CA PRO A 231 12.23 8.75 9.25
C PRO A 231 12.26 7.22 9.25
N GLY A 232 13.19 6.63 8.52
CA GLY A 232 13.27 5.19 8.40
C GLY A 232 14.61 4.71 7.89
N TYR A 233 14.74 3.41 7.79
CA TYR A 233 15.91 2.76 7.24
C TYR A 233 15.50 1.56 6.38
N SER A 234 16.21 1.38 5.28
CA SER A 234 16.08 0.22 4.40
C SER A 234 17.42 -0.43 4.18
N HIS A 235 17.46 -1.76 4.21
CA HIS A 235 18.67 -2.53 3.90
C HIS A 235 18.34 -3.68 2.96
N THR A 236 19.19 -3.87 1.96
CA THR A 236 19.15 -5.04 1.08
C THR A 236 20.34 -5.93 1.37
N PHE A 237 20.10 -7.13 1.88
CA PHE A 237 21.07 -8.19 2.00
C PHE A 237 21.16 -8.93 0.66
N VAL A 238 22.38 -9.22 0.20
CA VAL A 238 22.60 -9.88 -1.09
C VAL A 238 23.49 -11.08 -0.90
N VAL A 239 23.02 -12.24 -1.42
CA VAL A 239 23.81 -13.47 -1.48
C VAL A 239 23.72 -14.01 -2.92
N LYS A 240 24.80 -13.83 -3.67
CA LYS A 240 24.86 -14.14 -5.12
C LYS A 240 23.79 -13.36 -5.90
N LYS A 241 22.75 -14.05 -6.40
CA LYS A 241 21.60 -13.47 -7.12
C LYS A 241 20.33 -13.43 -6.27
N PHE A 242 20.38 -13.84 -5.01
CA PHE A 242 19.27 -13.73 -4.07
C PHE A 242 19.40 -12.48 -3.23
N PHE A 243 18.27 -11.90 -2.90
CA PHE A 243 18.21 -10.73 -2.04
C PHE A 243 17.11 -10.84 -0.98
N LEU A 244 17.33 -10.15 0.13
CA LEU A 244 16.32 -9.83 1.14
C LEU A 244 16.41 -8.33 1.42
N ASN A 245 15.33 -7.60 1.19
CA ASN A 245 15.21 -6.20 1.57
C ASN A 245 14.28 -6.07 2.77
N LEU A 246 14.69 -5.29 3.75
CA LEU A 246 13.91 -4.92 4.90
C LEU A 246 13.85 -3.40 4.99
N THR A 247 12.65 -2.85 5.12
CA THR A 247 12.42 -1.41 5.29
C THR A 247 11.49 -1.18 6.47
N LEU A 248 11.86 -0.25 7.33
CA LEU A 248 11.03 0.24 8.41
C LEU A 248 11.11 1.76 8.47
N ALA A 249 9.96 2.42 8.54
CA ALA A 249 9.85 3.85 8.79
C ALA A 249 8.67 4.10 9.73
N PHE A 250 8.83 5.03 10.66
CA PHE A 250 7.77 5.42 11.58
C PHE A 250 7.99 6.86 12.06
N GLY A 251 6.92 7.51 12.44
CA GLY A 251 7.01 8.86 12.97
C GLY A 251 5.65 9.45 13.31
N PRO A 252 5.63 10.68 13.82
CA PRO A 252 4.42 11.36 14.19
C PRO A 252 3.63 11.81 12.95
N ALA A 253 2.32 11.76 13.09
CA ALA A 253 1.38 12.35 12.15
C ALA A 253 0.35 13.20 12.90
N HIS A 254 0.09 14.35 12.35
CA HIS A 254 -0.94 15.27 12.85
C HIS A 254 -2.26 14.96 12.15
N TYR A 255 -3.32 14.78 12.92
CA TYR A 255 -4.65 14.43 12.45
C TYR A 255 -5.64 15.54 12.75
N TRP A 256 -6.30 16.06 11.72
CA TRP A 256 -7.50 16.86 11.81
C TRP A 256 -8.68 15.93 11.60
N MET A 257 -9.47 15.69 12.65
CA MET A 257 -10.50 14.68 12.63
C MET A 257 -11.88 15.26 12.99
N ARG A 258 -12.90 14.62 12.44
CA ARG A 258 -14.30 14.82 12.78
C ARG A 258 -14.94 13.45 12.93
N TYR A 259 -15.59 13.23 14.04
CA TYR A 259 -16.33 12.01 14.28
C TYR A 259 -17.73 12.31 14.82
N LYS A 260 -18.65 11.40 14.59
CA LYS A 260 -20.02 11.48 15.06
C LYS A 260 -20.41 10.15 15.69
N GLU A 261 -20.96 10.24 16.87
CA GLU A 261 -21.60 9.12 17.55
C GLU A 261 -23.09 9.11 17.22
N GLN A 262 -23.68 7.93 17.23
CA GLN A 262 -25.11 7.75 17.00
C GLN A 262 -25.91 8.60 17.98
N LEU A 263 -26.90 9.35 17.48
CA LEU A 263 -27.74 10.28 18.26
C LEU A 263 -27.01 11.51 18.83
N SER A 264 -25.75 11.77 18.47
CA SER A 264 -24.97 12.90 18.94
C SER A 264 -24.61 13.85 17.80
N ARG A 265 -24.22 15.08 18.17
CA ARG A 265 -23.64 16.03 17.21
C ARG A 265 -22.21 15.63 16.88
N ALA A 266 -21.80 15.91 15.65
CA ALA A 266 -20.41 15.67 15.24
C ALA A 266 -19.45 16.54 16.09
N ARG A 267 -18.33 15.95 16.47
CA ARG A 267 -17.23 16.57 17.20
C ARG A 267 -16.01 16.70 16.31
N ASN A 268 -15.31 17.82 16.42
CA ASN A 268 -14.01 18.02 15.79
C ASN A 268 -12.93 17.84 16.83
N ASP A 269 -11.81 17.22 16.45
CA ASP A 269 -10.67 17.03 17.34
C ASP A 269 -9.36 17.12 16.53
N ILE A 270 -8.26 17.39 17.22
CA ILE A 270 -6.91 17.41 16.67
C ILE A 270 -6.07 16.47 17.51
N ARG A 271 -5.38 15.56 16.84
CA ARG A 271 -4.53 14.55 17.49
C ARG A 271 -3.16 14.49 16.83
N ILE A 272 -2.19 14.12 17.63
CA ILE A 272 -0.89 13.65 17.15
C ILE A 272 -0.82 12.18 17.50
N ASP A 273 -0.63 11.36 16.50
CA ASP A 273 -0.55 9.91 16.63
C ASP A 273 0.53 9.37 15.69
N PHE A 274 0.72 8.06 15.61
CA PHE A 274 1.81 7.47 14.87
C PHE A 274 1.37 6.98 13.49
N TYR A 275 2.28 7.18 12.52
CA TYR A 275 2.30 6.50 11.23
C TYR A 275 3.47 5.51 11.22
N SER A 276 3.23 4.32 10.67
CA SER A 276 4.28 3.33 10.45
C SER A 276 4.19 2.70 9.06
N LEU A 277 5.36 2.37 8.51
CA LEU A 277 5.54 1.70 7.23
C LEU A 277 6.54 0.58 7.42
N GLY A 278 6.14 -0.64 7.03
CA GLY A 278 7.01 -1.80 6.93
C GLY A 278 7.02 -2.34 5.51
N ARG A 279 8.18 -2.75 4.99
CA ARG A 279 8.30 -3.47 3.73
C ARG A 279 9.31 -4.58 3.85
N VAL A 280 8.97 -5.71 3.26
CA VAL A 280 9.86 -6.86 3.08
C VAL A 280 9.83 -7.23 1.61
N GLY A 281 11.00 -7.43 1.03
CA GLY A 281 11.14 -7.93 -0.34
C GLY A 281 12.18 -9.03 -0.36
N LEU A 282 11.85 -10.17 -0.91
CA LEU A 282 12.79 -11.27 -1.10
C LEU A 282 12.66 -11.84 -2.51
N GLY A 283 13.76 -12.29 -3.08
CA GLY A 283 13.70 -12.85 -4.42
C GLY A 283 15.03 -13.24 -5.02
N TYR A 284 14.93 -13.66 -6.25
CA TYR A 284 16.03 -13.96 -7.14
C TYR A 284 16.10 -12.92 -8.26
N ASP A 285 17.25 -12.36 -8.49
CA ASP A 285 17.48 -11.32 -9.49
C ASP A 285 18.66 -11.68 -10.40
N GLY A 286 18.37 -12.56 -11.38
CA GLY A 286 19.32 -12.98 -12.42
C GLY A 286 19.39 -11.97 -13.57
N ASP A 287 20.23 -12.28 -14.57
CA ASP A 287 20.46 -11.37 -15.70
C ASP A 287 19.24 -11.35 -16.66
N ARG A 288 18.63 -12.51 -16.91
CA ARG A 288 17.44 -12.64 -17.78
C ARG A 288 16.18 -12.95 -17.01
N PHE A 289 16.25 -13.83 -16.01
CA PHE A 289 15.10 -14.22 -15.19
C PHE A 289 15.17 -13.56 -13.82
N PHE A 290 14.04 -13.12 -13.33
CA PHE A 290 13.86 -12.63 -11.97
C PHE A 290 12.52 -13.10 -11.38
N GLY A 291 12.43 -13.09 -10.08
CA GLY A 291 11.18 -13.36 -9.38
C GLY A 291 11.30 -13.04 -7.91
N GLY A 292 10.21 -12.65 -7.31
CA GLY A 292 10.20 -12.29 -5.90
C GLY A 292 8.83 -12.16 -5.30
N LEU A 293 8.86 -12.11 -3.97
CA LEU A 293 7.74 -11.85 -3.09
C LEU A 293 8.01 -10.53 -2.37
N SER A 294 7.03 -9.67 -2.30
CA SER A 294 7.09 -8.49 -1.45
C SER A 294 5.84 -8.37 -0.58
N PHE A 295 6.04 -7.89 0.64
CA PHE A 295 5.00 -7.49 1.56
C PHE A 295 5.21 -6.03 1.95
N THR A 296 4.16 -5.24 1.88
CA THR A 296 4.16 -3.85 2.34
C THR A 296 3.02 -3.66 3.31
N THR A 297 3.27 -3.02 4.43
CA THR A 297 2.24 -2.63 5.39
C THR A 297 2.38 -1.17 5.77
N GLN A 298 1.26 -0.47 5.86
CA GLN A 298 1.18 0.91 6.34
C GLN A 298 0.08 0.97 7.39
N SER A 299 0.39 1.48 8.57
CA SER A 299 -0.58 1.62 9.65
C SER A 299 -0.74 3.07 10.08
N ARG A 300 -1.98 3.45 10.34
CA ARG A 300 -2.40 4.74 10.87
C ARG A 300 -3.34 4.50 12.03
N ASN A 301 -2.98 5.05 13.16
CA ASN A 301 -3.79 4.96 14.36
C ASN A 301 -4.36 6.33 14.66
N VAL A 302 -5.63 6.38 15.04
CA VAL A 302 -6.31 7.63 15.44
C VAL A 302 -7.18 7.34 16.67
N THR A 303 -6.86 7.98 17.77
CA THR A 303 -7.60 7.79 19.02
C THR A 303 -8.63 8.91 19.21
N TYR A 304 -9.88 8.56 19.49
CA TYR A 304 -10.99 9.46 19.86
C TYR A 304 -11.77 8.89 21.04
N GLY A 305 -12.05 9.70 22.03
CA GLY A 305 -12.62 9.21 23.28
C GLY A 305 -11.74 8.15 23.92
N ARG A 306 -12.31 6.98 24.17
CA ARG A 306 -11.62 5.77 24.68
C ARG A 306 -11.47 4.68 23.60
N THR A 307 -11.55 5.07 22.33
CA THR A 307 -11.54 4.16 21.20
C THR A 307 -10.42 4.55 20.24
N THR A 308 -9.68 3.58 19.75
CA THR A 308 -8.65 3.77 18.73
C THR A 308 -9.08 3.12 17.42
N PHE A 309 -9.16 3.92 16.38
CA PHE A 309 -9.30 3.45 15.02
C PHE A 309 -7.91 3.13 14.46
N GLN A 310 -7.73 1.91 13.96
CA GLN A 310 -6.49 1.45 13.34
C GLN A 310 -6.77 1.08 11.89
N ASN A 311 -6.23 1.84 10.96
CA ASN A 311 -6.28 1.51 9.54
C ASN A 311 -4.93 0.97 9.09
N THR A 312 -4.87 -0.34 8.90
CA THR A 312 -3.68 -1.02 8.38
C THR A 312 -3.96 -1.52 6.98
N ILE A 313 -3.18 -1.04 6.03
CA ILE A 313 -3.22 -1.47 4.63
C ILE A 313 -2.04 -2.41 4.42
N GLY A 314 -2.31 -3.68 4.16
CA GLY A 314 -1.33 -4.69 3.80
C GLY A 314 -1.41 -5.02 2.30
N THR A 315 -0.27 -5.24 1.65
CA THR A 315 -0.21 -5.71 0.26
C THR A 315 0.85 -6.79 0.14
N ILE A 316 0.44 -7.97 -0.32
CA ILE A 316 1.35 -9.04 -0.75
C ILE A 316 1.40 -9.03 -2.27
N ARG A 317 2.61 -9.10 -2.83
CA ARG A 317 2.85 -9.12 -4.26
C ARG A 317 3.85 -10.21 -4.60
N ILE A 318 3.49 -11.07 -5.56
CA ILE A 318 4.36 -12.09 -6.13
C ILE A 318 4.55 -11.73 -7.60
N VAL A 319 5.80 -11.65 -8.04
CA VAL A 319 6.14 -11.32 -9.42
C VAL A 319 7.23 -12.26 -9.91
N ALA A 320 7.13 -12.65 -11.16
CA ALA A 320 8.22 -13.29 -11.91
C ALA A 320 8.28 -12.67 -13.31
N GLY A 321 9.41 -12.78 -13.98
CA GLY A 321 9.51 -12.24 -15.32
C GLY A 321 10.83 -12.51 -15.99
N PHE A 322 10.84 -12.21 -17.29
CA PHE A 322 12.02 -12.26 -18.13
C PHE A 322 12.39 -10.86 -18.61
N ARG A 323 13.68 -10.61 -18.71
CA ARG A 323 14.26 -9.41 -19.28
C ARG A 323 14.73 -9.69 -20.70
N PHE A 324 14.31 -8.85 -21.61
CA PHE A 324 14.70 -8.87 -23.02
C PHE A 324 15.57 -7.63 -23.27
N LYS A 325 16.81 -7.87 -23.74
CA LYS A 325 17.70 -6.78 -24.11
C LYS A 325 17.15 -6.11 -25.36
N GLU A 326 17.13 -4.80 -25.31
CA GLU A 326 16.64 -4.02 -26.42
C GLU A 326 17.78 -3.61 -27.34
N GLU A 327 17.58 -3.77 -28.65
CA GLU A 327 18.60 -3.48 -29.67
C GLU A 327 18.28 -2.26 -30.55
N GLY A 328 17.45 -1.32 -30.09
CA GLY A 328 17.29 -0.06 -30.81
C GLY A 328 15.92 0.64 -30.81
N LEU A 329 14.82 -0.06 -30.48
CA LEU A 329 13.47 0.52 -30.46
C LEU A 329 13.18 1.35 -29.20
N LEU A 330 13.77 0.99 -28.06
CA LEU A 330 13.50 1.57 -26.77
C LEU A 330 14.62 2.52 -26.25
N LYS A 331 15.47 3.01 -27.14
CA LYS A 331 16.45 4.07 -26.77
C LYS A 331 15.79 5.35 -26.27
N LYS A 332 14.49 5.53 -26.57
CA LYS A 332 13.68 6.65 -26.09
C LYS A 332 13.19 6.37 -24.66
N LYS A 333 13.28 7.37 -23.80
CA LYS A 333 12.65 7.36 -22.47
C LYS A 333 11.22 7.88 -22.61
N ALA A 334 10.36 7.60 -21.63
CA ALA A 334 8.98 8.11 -21.65
C ALA A 334 8.92 9.64 -21.82
N ILE A 335 9.90 10.37 -21.31
CA ILE A 335 10.02 11.83 -21.46
C ILE A 335 10.30 12.28 -22.92
N ASP A 336 10.87 11.42 -23.75
CA ASP A 336 11.19 11.75 -25.15
C ASP A 336 9.94 11.75 -26.04
N PHE A 337 8.81 11.25 -25.53
CA PHE A 337 7.50 11.28 -26.19
C PHE A 337 6.66 12.50 -25.80
N ILE A 338 7.11 13.30 -24.84
CA ILE A 338 6.43 14.55 -24.48
C ILE A 338 6.92 15.63 -25.45
N PRO A 339 6.02 16.28 -26.24
CA PRO A 339 6.41 17.38 -27.07
C PRO A 339 7.05 18.48 -26.22
N ARG A 340 8.25 18.90 -26.57
CA ARG A 340 8.86 20.07 -25.94
C ARG A 340 8.16 21.31 -26.51
N PRO A 341 7.79 22.27 -25.64
CA PRO A 341 7.15 23.51 -26.12
C PRO A 341 8.02 24.29 -27.07
#